data_f4f81527275d662afe8bbc1b2be6dfdf
#
_entry.id   f4f81527275d662afe8bbc1b2be6dfdf
#
_cell.length_a   1.000
_cell.length_b   1.000
_cell.length_c   1.000
_cell.angle_alpha   90.00
_cell.angle_beta   90.00
_cell.angle_gamma   90.00
#
_symmetry.space_group_name_H-M   'P 1'
#
loop_
_entity.id
_entity.type
_entity.pdbx_description
1 polymer ?
#
loop_
_entity_poly.entity_id
_entity_poly.type
_entity_poly.pdbx_seq_one_letter_code
_entity_poly.pdbx_strand_id
1 'polypeptide(L)'
;MNANVLHPDLNGRVALITGASRGIGKALALRLAQEGASIVVAAKSEKSTDKLPGSIHETAAEIEKLGGRAIPVSCDVRDEEAIRNSVEKAVAAFGRLDILINNAGALWWQKVTDTPVKRFDLMMQVNVRASFIAAYYALPHMIQNRWGHVINMCPAISITPNPGRVAYMVTKMGMARLAIGIGAEYAADGIAGNALWPRTIIESQASINWGLAERSQWRTPEILCDATCAILSQQPPSYTSRQVLDEEVLAELAGITNFDRYWCEGKPPENPIYIDAAGEANMKG
;
A
#
# COMPACT_ATOMS: atom_id res chain seq x y z
N MET A 1 7.25 -10.71 -26.76
CA MET A 1 7.36 -11.65 -25.63
C MET A 1 6.41 -11.13 -24.56
N ASN A 2 5.41 -11.92 -24.17
CA ASN A 2 4.53 -11.53 -23.06
C ASN A 2 5.40 -11.49 -21.79
N ALA A 3 5.66 -10.30 -21.29
CA ALA A 3 6.32 -10.13 -19.99
C ALA A 3 5.45 -10.82 -18.95
N ASN A 4 5.94 -11.88 -18.34
CA ASN A 4 5.20 -12.63 -17.34
C ASN A 4 5.16 -11.80 -16.05
N VAL A 5 3.96 -11.44 -15.63
CA VAL A 5 3.74 -10.96 -14.26
C VAL A 5 4.25 -12.03 -13.31
N LEU A 6 4.99 -11.61 -12.29
CA LEU A 6 5.46 -12.54 -11.27
C LEU A 6 4.29 -12.95 -10.37
N HIS A 7 4.17 -14.25 -10.16
CA HIS A 7 3.21 -14.88 -9.27
C HIS A 7 3.95 -15.50 -8.10
N PRO A 8 4.09 -14.77 -6.98
CA PRO A 8 4.74 -15.34 -5.79
C PRO A 8 3.91 -16.50 -5.24
N ASP A 9 4.56 -17.58 -4.82
CA ASP A 9 3.86 -18.60 -4.04
C ASP A 9 3.71 -18.11 -2.60
N LEU A 10 2.51 -17.64 -2.26
CA LEU A 10 2.15 -17.16 -0.93
C LEU A 10 1.33 -18.18 -0.13
N ASN A 11 1.27 -19.44 -0.56
CA ASN A 11 0.59 -20.49 0.20
C ASN A 11 1.17 -20.60 1.62
N GLY A 12 0.27 -20.59 2.61
CA GLY A 12 0.64 -20.61 4.03
C GLY A 12 1.19 -19.26 4.56
N ARG A 13 1.27 -18.20 3.76
CA ARG A 13 1.60 -16.85 4.23
C ARG A 13 0.33 -16.09 4.65
N VAL A 14 0.51 -15.14 5.55
CA VAL A 14 -0.56 -14.29 6.08
C VAL A 14 -0.22 -12.83 5.85
N ALA A 15 -1.12 -12.09 5.19
CA ALA A 15 -0.98 -10.68 4.92
C ALA A 15 -2.01 -9.83 5.68
N LEU A 16 -1.54 -8.82 6.40
CA LEU A 16 -2.37 -7.78 6.99
C LEU A 16 -2.28 -6.54 6.13
N ILE A 17 -3.43 -6.05 5.63
CA ILE A 17 -3.50 -4.90 4.75
C ILE A 17 -4.40 -3.84 5.39
N THR A 18 -3.83 -2.68 5.70
CA THR A 18 -4.60 -1.55 6.24
C THR A 18 -5.30 -0.77 5.13
N GLY A 19 -6.52 -0.29 5.39
CA GLY A 19 -7.32 0.41 4.39
C GLY A 19 -7.83 -0.50 3.26
N ALA A 20 -8.07 -1.79 3.54
CA ALA A 20 -8.39 -2.82 2.55
C ALA A 20 -9.89 -2.93 2.20
N SER A 21 -10.74 -2.00 2.63
CA SER A 21 -12.18 -2.03 2.32
C SER A 21 -12.52 -1.58 0.89
N ARG A 22 -11.61 -0.91 0.18
CA ARG A 22 -11.79 -0.37 -1.19
C ARG A 22 -10.47 0.02 -1.85
N GLY A 23 -10.54 0.43 -3.13
CA GLY A 23 -9.42 0.99 -3.88
C GLY A 23 -8.19 0.08 -3.91
N ILE A 24 -7.01 0.66 -3.78
CA ILE A 24 -5.72 -0.04 -3.83
C ILE A 24 -5.64 -1.15 -2.79
N GLY A 25 -6.05 -0.89 -1.53
CA GLY A 25 -5.99 -1.90 -0.47
C GLY A 25 -6.88 -3.12 -0.73
N LYS A 26 -8.08 -2.92 -1.29
CA LYS A 26 -8.95 -4.02 -1.71
C LYS A 26 -8.34 -4.80 -2.88
N ALA A 27 -7.82 -4.11 -3.89
CA ALA A 27 -7.19 -4.76 -5.04
C ALA A 27 -5.99 -5.62 -4.61
N LEU A 28 -5.13 -5.11 -3.72
CA LEU A 28 -4.03 -5.87 -3.11
C LEU A 28 -4.53 -7.09 -2.34
N ALA A 29 -5.60 -6.94 -1.54
CA ALA A 29 -6.16 -8.04 -0.77
C ALA A 29 -6.66 -9.18 -1.67
N LEU A 30 -7.40 -8.85 -2.74
CA LEU A 30 -7.87 -9.82 -3.72
C LEU A 30 -6.70 -10.49 -4.45
N ARG A 31 -5.73 -9.71 -4.90
CA ARG A 31 -4.57 -10.23 -5.63
C ARG A 31 -3.72 -11.16 -4.77
N LEU A 32 -3.35 -10.77 -3.55
CA LEU A 32 -2.53 -11.62 -2.70
C LEU A 32 -3.26 -12.91 -2.26
N ALA A 33 -4.59 -12.85 -2.13
CA ALA A 33 -5.39 -14.05 -1.91
C ALA A 33 -5.34 -15.02 -3.11
N GLN A 34 -5.34 -14.51 -4.34
CA GLN A 34 -5.17 -15.32 -5.56
C GLN A 34 -3.78 -15.97 -5.63
N GLU A 35 -2.76 -15.34 -5.05
CA GLU A 35 -1.41 -15.89 -4.92
C GLU A 35 -1.26 -16.86 -3.72
N GLY A 36 -2.36 -17.18 -3.02
CA GLY A 36 -2.41 -18.17 -1.94
C GLY A 36 -2.29 -17.62 -0.52
N ALA A 37 -2.14 -16.32 -0.33
CA ALA A 37 -2.08 -15.73 1.01
C ALA A 37 -3.43 -15.79 1.74
N SER A 38 -3.40 -15.96 3.06
CA SER A 38 -4.53 -15.68 3.94
C SER A 38 -4.53 -14.17 4.29
N ILE A 39 -5.68 -13.52 4.19
CA ILE A 39 -5.76 -12.05 4.25
C ILE A 39 -6.48 -11.55 5.50
N VAL A 40 -5.88 -10.60 6.19
CA VAL A 40 -6.55 -9.77 7.20
C VAL A 40 -6.96 -8.46 6.53
N VAL A 41 -8.24 -8.30 6.27
CA VAL A 41 -8.83 -7.12 5.64
C VAL A 41 -9.11 -6.10 6.73
N ALA A 42 -8.15 -5.20 7.00
CA ALA A 42 -8.23 -4.25 8.09
C ALA A 42 -8.64 -2.86 7.59
N ALA A 43 -9.79 -2.34 8.04
CA ALA A 43 -10.22 -0.97 7.83
C ALA A 43 -11.36 -0.61 8.79
N LYS A 44 -11.67 0.69 8.91
CA LYS A 44 -12.78 1.17 9.75
C LYS A 44 -14.16 1.04 9.11
N SER A 45 -14.25 0.78 7.80
CA SER A 45 -15.52 0.73 7.05
C SER A 45 -16.11 -0.67 7.12
N GLU A 46 -17.01 -0.90 8.07
CA GLU A 46 -17.75 -2.16 8.21
C GLU A 46 -18.96 -2.24 7.27
N LYS A 47 -19.50 -1.10 6.88
CA LYS A 47 -20.65 -0.99 5.98
C LYS A 47 -20.31 -0.15 4.75
N SER A 48 -20.79 -0.60 3.61
CA SER A 48 -20.81 0.18 2.37
C SER A 48 -21.88 1.26 2.44
N THR A 49 -21.62 2.42 1.86
CA THR A 49 -22.59 3.50 1.70
C THR A 49 -22.47 4.10 0.29
N ASP A 50 -23.51 4.78 -0.20
CA ASP A 50 -23.48 5.42 -1.53
C ASP A 50 -22.32 6.42 -1.68
N LYS A 51 -21.94 7.10 -0.60
CA LYS A 51 -20.82 8.06 -0.58
C LYS A 51 -19.45 7.41 -0.46
N LEU A 52 -19.40 6.23 0.16
CA LEU A 52 -18.17 5.48 0.40
C LEU A 52 -18.44 3.99 0.15
N PRO A 53 -18.49 3.56 -1.12
CA PRO A 53 -18.72 2.16 -1.48
C PRO A 53 -17.57 1.26 -1.04
N GLY A 54 -17.89 0.04 -0.62
CA GLY A 54 -16.96 -0.97 -0.17
C GLY A 54 -16.82 -1.05 1.36
N SER A 55 -16.72 -2.26 1.86
CA SER A 55 -16.54 -2.59 3.28
C SER A 55 -15.53 -3.72 3.47
N ILE A 56 -15.07 -3.93 4.70
CA ILE A 56 -14.19 -5.05 5.04
C ILE A 56 -14.86 -6.40 4.80
N HIS A 57 -16.17 -6.47 5.06
CA HIS A 57 -16.96 -7.68 4.87
C HIS A 57 -17.15 -8.03 3.39
N GLU A 58 -17.43 -7.03 2.54
CA GLU A 58 -17.52 -7.25 1.09
C GLU A 58 -16.19 -7.71 0.50
N THR A 59 -15.07 -7.10 0.91
CA THR A 59 -13.75 -7.52 0.45
C THR A 59 -13.42 -8.94 0.89
N ALA A 60 -13.69 -9.30 2.15
CA ALA A 60 -13.46 -10.66 2.64
C ALA A 60 -14.34 -11.68 1.90
N ALA A 61 -15.63 -11.38 1.70
CA ALA A 61 -16.55 -12.26 0.97
C ALA A 61 -16.14 -12.46 -0.50
N GLU A 62 -15.58 -11.44 -1.15
CA GLU A 62 -15.04 -11.57 -2.52
C GLU A 62 -13.82 -12.48 -2.54
N ILE A 63 -12.92 -12.38 -1.56
CA ILE A 63 -11.78 -13.30 -1.42
C ILE A 63 -12.25 -14.75 -1.25
N GLU A 64 -13.23 -14.97 -0.39
CA GLU A 64 -13.79 -16.32 -0.16
C GLU A 64 -14.45 -16.90 -1.42
N LYS A 65 -15.17 -16.07 -2.20
CA LYS A 65 -15.73 -16.48 -3.51
C LYS A 65 -14.67 -16.91 -4.53
N LEU A 66 -13.46 -16.36 -4.43
CA LEU A 66 -12.31 -16.75 -5.25
C LEU A 66 -11.57 -17.98 -4.71
N GLY A 67 -12.07 -18.60 -3.62
CA GLY A 67 -11.45 -19.75 -2.99
C GLY A 67 -10.31 -19.40 -2.02
N GLY A 68 -10.07 -18.13 -1.76
CA GLY A 68 -9.08 -17.65 -0.80
C GLY A 68 -9.59 -17.66 0.64
N ARG A 69 -8.72 -17.28 1.57
CA ARG A 69 -9.04 -17.20 3.01
C ARG A 69 -8.89 -15.77 3.49
N ALA A 70 -9.92 -15.22 4.13
CA ALA A 70 -9.86 -13.86 4.65
C ALA A 70 -10.63 -13.71 5.96
N ILE A 71 -10.20 -12.78 6.80
CA ILE A 71 -10.98 -12.29 7.93
C ILE A 71 -11.14 -10.77 7.84
N PRO A 72 -12.36 -10.24 8.00
CA PRO A 72 -12.60 -8.80 8.14
C PRO A 72 -12.29 -8.36 9.57
N VAL A 73 -11.52 -7.30 9.73
CA VAL A 73 -11.19 -6.73 11.03
C VAL A 73 -11.46 -5.23 11.04
N SER A 74 -12.42 -4.81 11.89
CA SER A 74 -12.69 -3.38 12.13
C SER A 74 -11.45 -2.75 12.78
N CYS A 75 -10.84 -1.78 12.08
CA CYS A 75 -9.62 -1.14 12.51
C CYS A 75 -9.60 0.33 12.10
N ASP A 76 -9.83 1.23 13.05
CA ASP A 76 -9.41 2.62 12.87
C ASP A 76 -7.91 2.68 13.20
N VAL A 77 -7.09 2.94 12.20
CA VAL A 77 -5.63 2.96 12.34
C VAL A 77 -5.10 4.09 13.25
N ARG A 78 -5.97 5.00 13.73
CA ARG A 78 -5.62 6.01 14.75
C ARG A 78 -5.60 5.42 16.16
N ASP A 79 -6.33 4.33 16.34
CA ASP A 79 -6.42 3.59 17.61
C ASP A 79 -5.38 2.47 17.65
N GLU A 80 -4.49 2.54 18.61
CA GLU A 80 -3.43 1.56 18.83
C GLU A 80 -3.97 0.17 19.15
N GLU A 81 -5.01 0.10 19.99
CA GLU A 81 -5.64 -1.17 20.38
C GLU A 81 -6.30 -1.85 19.17
N ALA A 82 -6.91 -1.08 18.25
CA ALA A 82 -7.50 -1.63 17.04
C ALA A 82 -6.42 -2.21 16.09
N ILE A 83 -5.25 -1.56 16.00
CA ILE A 83 -4.11 -2.10 15.23
C ILE A 83 -3.58 -3.37 15.90
N ARG A 84 -3.31 -3.34 17.21
CA ARG A 84 -2.86 -4.52 17.97
C ARG A 84 -3.81 -5.70 17.77
N ASN A 85 -5.11 -5.47 17.98
CA ASN A 85 -6.14 -6.50 17.76
C ASN A 85 -6.14 -7.06 16.33
N SER A 86 -5.82 -6.25 15.31
CA SER A 86 -5.72 -6.74 13.94
C SER A 86 -4.57 -7.73 13.75
N VAL A 87 -3.44 -7.51 14.40
CA VAL A 87 -2.29 -8.43 14.41
C VAL A 87 -2.61 -9.68 15.22
N GLU A 88 -3.17 -9.52 16.42
CA GLU A 88 -3.57 -10.65 17.27
C GLU A 88 -4.59 -11.58 16.57
N LYS A 89 -5.58 -10.99 15.87
CA LYS A 89 -6.54 -11.75 15.07
C LYS A 89 -5.89 -12.47 13.89
N ALA A 90 -4.89 -11.88 13.23
CA ALA A 90 -4.13 -12.57 12.19
C ALA A 90 -3.49 -13.85 12.74
N VAL A 91 -2.78 -13.73 13.86
CA VAL A 91 -2.11 -14.86 14.52
C VAL A 91 -3.09 -15.88 15.06
N ALA A 92 -4.18 -15.44 15.68
CA ALA A 92 -5.20 -16.34 16.21
C ALA A 92 -5.92 -17.14 15.10
N ALA A 93 -6.21 -16.52 13.97
CA ALA A 93 -6.95 -17.16 12.86
C ALA A 93 -6.06 -18.03 11.96
N PHE A 94 -4.79 -17.62 11.75
CA PHE A 94 -3.93 -18.23 10.75
C PHE A 94 -2.59 -18.73 11.30
N GLY A 95 -2.30 -18.52 12.58
CA GLY A 95 -1.10 -19.02 13.27
C GLY A 95 0.17 -18.20 13.05
N ARG A 96 0.13 -17.17 12.20
CA ARG A 96 1.32 -16.38 11.81
C ARG A 96 0.95 -15.01 11.23
N LEU A 97 1.95 -14.15 11.05
CA LEU A 97 1.87 -12.95 10.23
C LEU A 97 3.19 -12.79 9.48
N ASP A 98 3.14 -12.57 8.16
CA ASP A 98 4.29 -12.56 7.27
C ASP A 98 4.42 -11.27 6.45
N ILE A 99 3.29 -10.68 6.08
CA ILE A 99 3.25 -9.53 5.19
C ILE A 99 2.42 -8.44 5.85
N LEU A 100 3.00 -7.25 5.96
CA LEU A 100 2.32 -6.04 6.41
C LEU A 100 2.31 -5.02 5.29
N ILE A 101 1.12 -4.62 4.83
CA ILE A 101 0.97 -3.52 3.86
C ILE A 101 0.29 -2.34 4.54
N ASN A 102 1.06 -1.30 4.81
CA ASN A 102 0.59 -0.02 5.33
C ASN A 102 0.07 0.83 4.17
N ASN A 103 -1.20 0.60 3.80
CA ASN A 103 -1.87 1.27 2.70
C ASN A 103 -2.87 2.34 3.17
N ALA A 104 -3.44 2.23 4.37
CA ALA A 104 -4.31 3.26 4.92
C ALA A 104 -3.62 4.63 4.85
N GLY A 105 -4.35 5.65 4.41
CA GLY A 105 -3.79 6.98 4.25
C GLY A 105 -4.80 8.09 4.44
N ALA A 106 -4.34 9.24 4.92
CA ALA A 106 -5.05 10.51 4.95
C ALA A 106 -4.29 11.52 4.10
N LEU A 107 -5.05 12.37 3.41
CA LEU A 107 -4.56 13.32 2.43
C LEU A 107 -5.18 14.70 2.69
N TRP A 108 -4.35 15.74 2.63
CA TRP A 108 -4.77 17.13 2.62
C TRP A 108 -3.73 17.98 1.89
N TRP A 109 -4.13 18.54 0.73
CA TRP A 109 -3.25 19.35 -0.12
C TRP A 109 -3.66 20.80 -0.05
N GLN A 110 -2.94 21.56 0.76
CA GLN A 110 -3.08 23.01 0.90
C GLN A 110 -1.74 23.61 1.32
N LYS A 111 -1.59 24.92 1.18
CA LYS A 111 -0.46 25.64 1.75
C LYS A 111 -0.41 25.45 3.26
N VAL A 112 0.75 25.64 3.86
CA VAL A 112 0.93 25.45 5.32
C VAL A 112 -0.05 26.32 6.11
N THR A 113 -0.23 27.58 5.75
CA THR A 113 -1.17 28.51 6.39
C THR A 113 -2.64 28.11 6.27
N ASP A 114 -3.00 27.37 5.22
CA ASP A 114 -4.36 26.94 4.89
C ASP A 114 -4.63 25.49 5.34
N THR A 115 -3.64 24.87 5.98
CA THR A 115 -3.74 23.52 6.56
C THR A 115 -4.08 23.62 8.04
N PRO A 116 -5.34 23.36 8.44
CA PRO A 116 -5.67 23.35 9.88
C PRO A 116 -4.82 22.32 10.63
N VAL A 117 -4.30 22.67 11.81
CA VAL A 117 -3.46 21.77 12.63
C VAL A 117 -4.12 20.41 12.84
N LYS A 118 -5.43 20.38 13.10
CA LYS A 118 -6.20 19.12 13.20
C LYS A 118 -6.12 18.21 11.94
N ARG A 119 -5.89 18.79 10.77
CA ARG A 119 -5.71 18.00 9.51
C ARG A 119 -4.30 17.45 9.43
N PHE A 120 -3.31 18.24 9.84
CA PHE A 120 -1.93 17.76 9.96
C PHE A 120 -1.85 16.62 10.98
N ASP A 121 -2.42 16.79 12.18
CA ASP A 121 -2.46 15.76 13.22
C ASP A 121 -3.13 14.47 12.71
N LEU A 122 -4.25 14.60 12.00
CA LEU A 122 -4.93 13.45 11.38
C LEU A 122 -4.01 12.71 10.40
N MET A 123 -3.30 13.43 9.52
CA MET A 123 -2.37 12.81 8.58
C MET A 123 -1.20 12.14 9.30
N MET A 124 -0.64 12.76 10.35
CA MET A 124 0.43 12.15 11.15
C MET A 124 -0.04 10.87 11.84
N GLN A 125 -1.25 10.88 12.42
CA GLN A 125 -1.84 9.70 13.07
C GLN A 125 -2.08 8.55 12.09
N VAL A 126 -2.69 8.85 10.93
CA VAL A 126 -3.09 7.82 9.95
C VAL A 126 -1.90 7.32 9.14
N ASN A 127 -1.00 8.20 8.70
CA ASN A 127 0.08 7.82 7.80
C ASN A 127 1.30 7.30 8.57
N VAL A 128 1.83 8.08 9.51
CA VAL A 128 3.11 7.77 10.18
C VAL A 128 2.92 6.91 11.42
N ARG A 129 2.13 7.42 12.40
CA ARG A 129 1.96 6.73 13.67
C ARG A 129 1.35 5.34 13.48
N ALA A 130 0.33 5.23 12.63
CA ALA A 130 -0.32 3.96 12.36
C ALA A 130 0.65 2.93 11.74
N SER A 131 1.46 3.35 10.76
CA SER A 131 2.46 2.47 10.13
C SER A 131 3.53 2.00 11.12
N PHE A 132 3.95 2.86 12.04
CA PHE A 132 4.88 2.50 13.10
C PHE A 132 4.26 1.48 14.06
N ILE A 133 3.05 1.73 14.55
CA ILE A 133 2.34 0.83 15.48
C ILE A 133 2.08 -0.53 14.84
N ALA A 134 1.64 -0.55 13.57
CA ALA A 134 1.41 -1.81 12.86
C ALA A 134 2.70 -2.62 12.72
N ALA A 135 3.81 -1.97 12.39
CA ALA A 135 5.13 -2.62 12.34
C ALA A 135 5.58 -3.09 13.74
N TYR A 136 5.39 -2.28 14.78
CA TYR A 136 5.76 -2.63 16.15
C TYR A 136 5.12 -3.95 16.62
N TYR A 137 3.83 -4.13 16.33
CA TYR A 137 3.13 -5.37 16.70
C TYR A 137 3.36 -6.52 15.72
N ALA A 138 3.59 -6.25 14.43
CA ALA A 138 3.78 -7.28 13.41
C ALA A 138 5.19 -7.90 13.42
N LEU A 139 6.24 -7.09 13.61
CA LEU A 139 7.64 -7.52 13.52
C LEU A 139 8.01 -8.69 14.44
N PRO A 140 7.57 -8.75 15.72
CA PRO A 140 7.89 -9.92 16.57
C PRO A 140 7.48 -11.26 15.95
N HIS A 141 6.32 -11.31 15.29
CA HIS A 141 5.82 -12.53 14.64
C HIS A 141 6.62 -12.85 13.36
N MET A 142 6.98 -11.83 12.58
CA MET A 142 7.81 -12.00 11.38
C MET A 142 9.23 -12.48 11.75
N ILE A 143 9.83 -11.91 12.79
CA ILE A 143 11.14 -12.31 13.32
C ILE A 143 11.12 -13.77 13.76
N GLN A 144 10.08 -14.20 14.50
CA GLN A 144 9.91 -15.60 14.90
C GLN A 144 9.83 -16.53 13.69
N ASN A 145 9.18 -16.10 12.61
CA ASN A 145 9.08 -16.86 11.36
C ASN A 145 10.35 -16.78 10.50
N ARG A 146 11.29 -15.88 10.80
CA ARG A 146 12.48 -15.54 10.01
C ARG A 146 12.16 -15.24 8.54
N TRP A 147 11.00 -14.66 8.32
CA TRP A 147 10.51 -14.26 7.01
C TRP A 147 9.45 -13.18 7.17
N GLY A 148 9.64 -12.04 6.52
CA GLY A 148 8.66 -10.98 6.55
C GLY A 148 8.90 -9.88 5.52
N HIS A 149 7.80 -9.31 5.00
CA HIS A 149 7.81 -8.11 4.18
C HIS A 149 6.93 -7.02 4.79
N VAL A 150 7.51 -5.85 4.99
CA VAL A 150 6.79 -4.62 5.34
C VAL A 150 6.82 -3.68 4.15
N ILE A 151 5.66 -3.38 3.58
CA ILE A 151 5.52 -2.46 2.44
C ILE A 151 4.70 -1.25 2.87
N ASN A 152 5.30 -0.06 2.79
CA ASN A 152 4.61 1.20 3.04
C ASN A 152 4.26 1.87 1.70
N MET A 153 2.97 2.22 1.51
CA MET A 153 2.51 2.94 0.31
C MET A 153 2.85 4.42 0.43
N CYS A 154 4.07 4.77 0.02
CA CYS A 154 4.61 6.13 0.12
C CYS A 154 5.73 6.37 -0.89
N PRO A 155 5.90 7.62 -1.39
CA PRO A 155 6.97 7.99 -2.32
C PRO A 155 8.33 7.92 -1.65
N ALA A 156 9.37 7.94 -2.47
CA ALA A 156 10.75 8.11 -2.04
C ALA A 156 10.93 9.41 -1.25
N ILE A 157 11.88 9.42 -0.33
CA ILE A 157 12.29 10.65 0.37
C ILE A 157 12.92 11.60 -0.65
N SER A 158 12.39 12.80 -0.73
CA SER A 158 12.90 13.87 -1.59
C SER A 158 12.99 15.17 -0.82
N ILE A 159 14.00 15.97 -1.16
CA ILE A 159 14.15 17.35 -0.68
C ILE A 159 13.62 18.39 -1.67
N THR A 160 13.05 17.94 -2.79
CA THR A 160 12.48 18.84 -3.80
C THR A 160 11.28 19.61 -3.21
N PRO A 161 11.18 20.93 -3.45
CA PRO A 161 10.06 21.73 -2.97
C PRO A 161 8.72 21.25 -3.51
N ASN A 162 7.74 21.08 -2.62
CA ASN A 162 6.38 20.64 -2.96
C ASN A 162 5.33 21.67 -2.48
N PRO A 163 5.16 22.82 -3.14
CA PRO A 163 4.19 23.83 -2.75
C PRO A 163 2.77 23.27 -2.71
N GLY A 164 2.01 23.59 -1.65
CA GLY A 164 0.64 23.10 -1.47
C GLY A 164 0.53 21.65 -0.99
N ARG A 165 1.65 20.95 -0.77
CA ARG A 165 1.65 19.53 -0.31
C ARG A 165 2.56 19.29 0.88
N VAL A 166 3.16 20.33 1.46
CA VAL A 166 4.19 20.22 2.51
C VAL A 166 3.74 19.32 3.66
N ALA A 167 2.56 19.58 4.23
CA ALA A 167 2.04 18.81 5.37
C ALA A 167 1.88 17.32 5.03
N TYR A 168 1.35 17.00 3.84
CA TYR A 168 1.20 15.63 3.38
C TYR A 168 2.56 14.95 3.14
N MET A 169 3.48 15.63 2.46
CA MET A 169 4.82 15.07 2.14
C MET A 169 5.63 14.79 3.40
N VAL A 170 5.56 15.63 4.44
CA VAL A 170 6.18 15.34 5.74
C VAL A 170 5.73 13.96 6.27
N THR A 171 4.44 13.65 6.18
CA THR A 171 3.94 12.35 6.64
C THR A 171 4.39 11.20 5.76
N LYS A 172 4.42 11.39 4.46
CA LYS A 172 4.87 10.35 3.52
C LYS A 172 6.37 10.07 3.63
N MET A 173 7.19 11.11 3.85
CA MET A 173 8.62 10.94 4.17
C MET A 173 8.83 10.14 5.46
N GLY A 174 8.00 10.36 6.49
CA GLY A 174 8.02 9.54 7.71
C GLY A 174 7.73 8.06 7.45
N MET A 175 6.74 7.75 6.60
CA MET A 175 6.46 6.37 6.19
C MET A 175 7.62 5.74 5.41
N ALA A 176 8.24 6.49 4.49
CA ALA A 176 9.37 6.00 3.71
C ALA A 176 10.58 5.72 4.62
N ARG A 177 10.89 6.65 5.53
CA ARG A 177 11.98 6.46 6.51
C ARG A 177 11.77 5.23 7.38
N LEU A 178 10.53 4.99 7.83
CA LEU A 178 10.18 3.81 8.59
C LEU A 178 10.42 2.53 7.77
N ALA A 179 9.97 2.46 6.53
CA ALA A 179 10.11 1.28 5.68
C ALA A 179 11.59 0.91 5.45
N ILE A 180 12.42 1.87 5.03
CA ILE A 180 13.86 1.62 4.81
C ILE A 180 14.60 1.32 6.11
N GLY A 181 14.17 1.92 7.23
CA GLY A 181 14.74 1.65 8.56
C GLY A 181 14.47 0.21 8.99
N ILE A 182 13.24 -0.27 8.88
CA ILE A 182 12.87 -1.66 9.18
C ILE A 182 13.71 -2.63 8.35
N GLY A 183 13.84 -2.38 7.03
CA GLY A 183 14.65 -3.22 6.17
C GLY A 183 16.11 -3.28 6.57
N ALA A 184 16.70 -2.18 7.08
CA ALA A 184 18.08 -2.14 7.55
C ALA A 184 18.26 -2.79 8.94
N GLU A 185 17.32 -2.54 9.87
CA GLU A 185 17.40 -3.03 11.25
C GLU A 185 17.18 -4.54 11.36
N TYR A 186 16.26 -5.11 10.55
CA TYR A 186 15.83 -6.50 10.68
C TYR A 186 16.20 -7.39 9.50
N ALA A 187 17.13 -6.97 8.63
CA ALA A 187 17.62 -7.80 7.52
C ALA A 187 18.19 -9.13 8.00
N ALA A 188 18.96 -9.14 9.09
CA ALA A 188 19.53 -10.34 9.68
C ALA A 188 18.48 -11.31 10.25
N ASP A 189 17.27 -10.81 10.53
CA ASP A 189 16.15 -11.61 11.00
C ASP A 189 15.25 -12.12 9.85
N GLY A 190 15.66 -11.88 8.60
CA GLY A 190 14.89 -12.31 7.42
C GLY A 190 13.71 -11.39 7.10
N ILE A 191 13.82 -10.08 7.40
CA ILE A 191 12.76 -9.11 7.13
C ILE A 191 13.20 -8.13 6.04
N ALA A 192 12.28 -7.86 5.12
CA ALA A 192 12.41 -6.80 4.12
C ALA A 192 11.46 -5.64 4.43
N GLY A 193 11.94 -4.41 4.28
CA GLY A 193 11.13 -3.20 4.42
C GLY A 193 11.32 -2.30 3.20
N ASN A 194 10.23 -1.97 2.50
CA ASN A 194 10.25 -1.20 1.26
C ASN A 194 9.15 -0.14 1.22
N ALA A 195 9.44 0.99 0.56
CA ALA A 195 8.49 2.01 0.18
C ALA A 195 8.12 1.84 -1.29
N LEU A 196 6.83 1.69 -1.60
CA LEU A 196 6.30 1.53 -2.95
C LEU A 196 5.35 2.66 -3.28
N TRP A 197 5.49 3.29 -4.45
CA TRP A 197 4.63 4.37 -4.91
C TRP A 197 4.26 4.21 -6.39
N PRO A 198 3.06 4.65 -6.81
CA PRO A 198 2.69 4.61 -8.21
C PRO A 198 3.34 5.74 -9.01
N ARG A 199 3.74 5.45 -10.23
CA ARG A 199 4.26 6.43 -11.20
C ARG A 199 3.20 7.39 -11.70
N THR A 200 1.93 7.01 -11.62
CA THR A 200 0.78 7.81 -12.08
C THR A 200 -0.29 7.87 -11.00
N ILE A 201 -1.34 8.64 -11.22
CA ILE A 201 -2.53 8.62 -10.37
C ILE A 201 -3.21 7.26 -10.53
N ILE A 202 -3.55 6.61 -9.42
CA ILE A 202 -4.27 5.33 -9.42
C ILE A 202 -5.77 5.57 -9.19
N GLU A 203 -6.60 4.87 -9.95
CA GLU A 203 -8.06 4.86 -9.76
C GLU A 203 -8.39 4.40 -8.34
N SER A 204 -8.97 5.30 -7.57
CA SER A 204 -9.32 5.07 -6.18
C SER A 204 -10.37 6.07 -5.72
N GLN A 205 -11.03 5.78 -4.58
CA GLN A 205 -11.96 6.75 -4.00
C GLN A 205 -11.26 8.08 -3.64
N ALA A 206 -9.97 8.05 -3.33
CA ALA A 206 -9.19 9.26 -3.06
C ALA A 206 -9.02 10.11 -4.32
N SER A 207 -8.63 9.52 -5.46
CA SER A 207 -8.49 10.22 -6.74
C SER A 207 -9.82 10.84 -7.19
N ILE A 208 -10.94 10.11 -7.01
CA ILE A 208 -12.30 10.59 -7.32
C ILE A 208 -12.67 11.76 -6.41
N ASN A 209 -12.56 11.60 -5.10
CA ASN A 209 -12.99 12.61 -4.13
C ASN A 209 -12.19 13.90 -4.17
N TRP A 210 -10.92 13.83 -4.58
CA TRP A 210 -10.05 14.99 -4.71
C TRP A 210 -10.01 15.56 -6.13
N GLY A 211 -10.73 14.96 -7.10
CA GLY A 211 -10.73 15.39 -8.49
C GLY A 211 -9.33 15.42 -9.09
N LEU A 212 -8.54 14.37 -8.83
CA LEU A 212 -7.14 14.32 -9.27
C LEU A 212 -7.09 14.01 -10.76
N ALA A 213 -7.09 15.02 -11.60
CA ALA A 213 -7.08 14.92 -13.07
C ALA A 213 -8.28 14.11 -13.64
N GLU A 214 -8.30 13.94 -14.96
CA GLU A 214 -9.29 13.14 -15.66
C GLU A 214 -8.96 11.63 -15.57
N ARG A 215 -9.98 10.77 -15.68
CA ARG A 215 -9.81 9.31 -15.59
C ARG A 215 -8.85 8.75 -16.64
N SER A 216 -8.72 9.39 -17.80
CA SER A 216 -7.73 9.06 -18.82
C SER A 216 -6.28 9.16 -18.33
N GLN A 217 -6.03 9.96 -17.29
CA GLN A 217 -4.72 10.11 -16.64
C GLN A 217 -4.46 9.08 -15.53
N TRP A 218 -5.42 8.18 -15.28
CA TRP A 218 -5.31 7.22 -14.19
C TRP A 218 -4.94 5.83 -14.71
N ARG A 219 -4.22 5.11 -13.87
CA ARG A 219 -4.03 3.66 -14.02
C ARG A 219 -4.88 2.89 -13.02
N THR A 220 -5.18 1.65 -13.38
CA THR A 220 -5.86 0.72 -12.48
C THR A 220 -4.95 0.32 -11.33
N PRO A 221 -5.50 -0.09 -10.17
CA PRO A 221 -4.69 -0.59 -9.04
C PRO A 221 -3.84 -1.82 -9.37
N GLU A 222 -4.11 -2.50 -10.47
CA GLU A 222 -3.40 -3.72 -10.90
C GLU A 222 -1.89 -3.51 -11.01
N ILE A 223 -1.43 -2.32 -11.43
CA ILE A 223 0.01 -2.04 -11.53
C ILE A 223 0.71 -2.13 -10.16
N LEU A 224 0.07 -1.62 -9.10
CA LEU A 224 0.58 -1.74 -7.73
C LEU A 224 0.48 -3.18 -7.20
N CYS A 225 -0.55 -3.92 -7.62
CA CYS A 225 -0.69 -5.33 -7.27
C CYS A 225 0.46 -6.14 -7.89
N ASP A 226 0.73 -5.94 -9.18
CA ASP A 226 1.81 -6.62 -9.88
C ASP A 226 3.19 -6.25 -9.33
N ALA A 227 3.43 -4.95 -9.03
CA ALA A 227 4.67 -4.51 -8.40
C ALA A 227 4.83 -5.10 -6.98
N THR A 228 3.75 -5.15 -6.20
CA THR A 228 3.76 -5.80 -4.88
C THR A 228 4.09 -7.29 -5.00
N CYS A 229 3.48 -8.01 -5.94
CA CYS A 229 3.78 -9.42 -6.21
C CYS A 229 5.24 -9.61 -6.62
N ALA A 230 5.80 -8.72 -7.44
CA ALA A 230 7.21 -8.78 -7.83
C ALA A 230 8.15 -8.61 -6.61
N ILE A 231 7.84 -7.71 -5.69
CA ILE A 231 8.59 -7.57 -4.43
C ILE A 231 8.45 -8.83 -3.57
N LEU A 232 7.24 -9.36 -3.43
CA LEU A 232 6.97 -10.55 -2.61
C LEU A 232 7.53 -11.85 -3.20
N SER A 233 7.87 -11.87 -4.49
CA SER A 233 8.60 -12.97 -5.14
C SER A 233 10.06 -13.05 -4.72
N GLN A 234 10.59 -12.00 -4.10
CA GLN A 234 11.97 -11.96 -3.62
C GLN A 234 12.03 -12.55 -2.21
N GLN A 235 13.08 -13.32 -1.94
CA GLN A 235 13.31 -13.77 -0.56
C GLN A 235 13.79 -12.59 0.31
N PRO A 236 13.19 -12.32 1.48
CA PRO A 236 13.76 -11.33 2.39
C PRO A 236 15.11 -11.79 2.90
N PRO A 237 16.13 -10.95 3.01
CA PRO A 237 16.19 -9.52 2.72
C PRO A 237 16.81 -9.16 1.35
N SER A 238 16.75 -10.04 0.33
CA SER A 238 17.42 -9.79 -0.96
C SER A 238 16.93 -8.53 -1.68
N TYR A 239 15.69 -8.10 -1.39
CA TYR A 239 15.12 -6.86 -1.91
C TYR A 239 14.54 -6.04 -0.74
N THR A 240 15.38 -5.21 -0.13
CA THR A 240 15.03 -4.49 1.09
C THR A 240 15.61 -3.07 1.13
N SER A 241 15.08 -2.22 2.00
CA SER A 241 15.49 -0.83 2.20
C SER A 241 15.40 0.03 0.92
N ARG A 242 14.45 -0.32 0.04
CA ARG A 242 14.25 0.33 -1.25
C ARG A 242 13.10 1.34 -1.17
N GLN A 243 13.21 2.37 -2.00
CA GLN A 243 12.19 3.37 -2.25
C GLN A 243 11.98 3.38 -3.77
N VAL A 244 10.88 2.77 -4.22
CA VAL A 244 10.71 2.42 -5.62
C VAL A 244 9.35 2.83 -6.16
N LEU A 245 9.30 3.10 -7.46
CA LEU A 245 8.06 3.23 -8.22
C LEU A 245 7.62 1.86 -8.77
N ASP A 246 6.33 1.72 -8.98
CA ASP A 246 5.72 0.52 -9.56
C ASP A 246 6.37 0.09 -10.89
N GLU A 247 6.58 1.04 -11.81
CA GLU A 247 7.26 0.79 -13.09
C GLU A 247 8.71 0.31 -12.91
N GLU A 248 9.44 0.90 -11.95
CA GLU A 248 10.83 0.51 -11.65
C GLU A 248 10.90 -0.94 -11.15
N VAL A 249 10.01 -1.29 -10.22
CA VAL A 249 9.91 -2.66 -9.69
C VAL A 249 9.59 -3.64 -10.80
N LEU A 250 8.59 -3.34 -11.63
CA LEU A 250 8.15 -4.21 -12.71
C LEU A 250 9.22 -4.37 -13.80
N ALA A 251 9.95 -3.30 -14.11
CA ALA A 251 11.05 -3.38 -15.06
C ALA A 251 12.23 -4.19 -14.50
N GLU A 252 12.64 -3.91 -13.24
CA GLU A 252 13.79 -4.56 -12.60
C GLU A 252 13.54 -6.05 -12.32
N LEU A 253 12.39 -6.39 -11.73
CA LEU A 253 12.13 -7.74 -11.23
C LEU A 253 11.36 -8.63 -12.20
N ALA A 254 10.49 -8.05 -13.04
CA ALA A 254 9.62 -8.79 -13.95
C ALA A 254 9.94 -8.59 -15.44
N GLY A 255 10.87 -7.67 -15.77
CA GLY A 255 11.20 -7.35 -17.16
C GLY A 255 10.07 -6.68 -17.94
N ILE A 256 9.07 -6.11 -17.23
CA ILE A 256 7.93 -5.43 -17.86
C ILE A 256 8.33 -3.98 -18.11
N THR A 257 8.34 -3.57 -19.37
CA THR A 257 8.70 -2.21 -19.82
C THR A 257 7.57 -1.50 -20.57
N ASN A 258 6.48 -2.21 -20.89
CA ASN A 258 5.27 -1.64 -21.46
C ASN A 258 4.16 -1.71 -20.40
N PHE A 259 3.62 -0.54 -20.04
CA PHE A 259 2.61 -0.37 -18.99
C PHE A 259 1.23 0.04 -19.54
N ASP A 260 1.02 -0.04 -20.86
CA ASP A 260 -0.20 0.42 -21.52
C ASP A 260 -1.46 -0.26 -20.99
N ARG A 261 -1.37 -1.54 -20.66
CA ARG A 261 -2.49 -2.35 -20.15
C ARG A 261 -3.07 -1.84 -18.81
N TYR A 262 -2.31 -1.04 -18.07
CA TYR A 262 -2.75 -0.52 -16.77
C TYR A 262 -3.54 0.79 -16.85
N TRP A 263 -3.54 1.47 -18.01
CA TRP A 263 -4.35 2.68 -18.16
C TRP A 263 -5.83 2.36 -18.09
N CYS A 264 -6.59 3.17 -17.34
CA CYS A 264 -8.02 2.96 -17.13
C CYS A 264 -8.85 2.98 -18.42
N GLU A 265 -8.34 3.61 -19.48
CA GLU A 265 -8.94 3.64 -20.83
C GLU A 265 -8.25 2.69 -21.82
N GLY A 266 -7.40 1.77 -21.33
CA GLY A 266 -6.72 0.75 -22.13
C GLY A 266 -5.57 1.26 -22.98
N LYS A 267 -5.24 2.56 -22.90
CA LYS A 267 -4.11 3.18 -23.59
C LYS A 267 -3.62 4.41 -22.84
N PRO A 268 -2.34 4.80 -22.99
CA PRO A 268 -1.85 6.05 -22.41
C PRO A 268 -2.54 7.27 -23.05
N PRO A 269 -2.80 8.33 -22.28
CA PRO A 269 -3.23 9.61 -22.84
C PRO A 269 -2.10 10.25 -23.65
N GLU A 270 -2.42 11.25 -24.49
CA GLU A 270 -1.44 11.93 -25.34
C GLU A 270 -0.31 12.60 -24.53
N ASN A 271 -0.67 13.17 -23.36
CA ASN A 271 0.26 13.82 -22.42
C ASN A 271 0.07 13.24 -21.02
N PRO A 272 0.70 12.10 -20.68
CA PRO A 272 0.54 11.47 -19.38
C PRO A 272 1.08 12.32 -18.23
N ILE A 273 0.36 12.38 -17.13
CA ILE A 273 0.83 12.98 -15.89
C ILE A 273 1.61 11.91 -15.11
N TYR A 274 2.92 12.07 -15.04
CA TYR A 274 3.77 11.21 -14.24
C TYR A 274 4.10 11.84 -12.90
N ILE A 275 4.09 11.03 -11.87
CA ILE A 275 4.61 11.33 -10.55
C ILE A 275 6.07 10.87 -10.56
N ASP A 276 7.00 11.75 -10.24
CA ASP A 276 8.40 11.35 -10.11
C ASP A 276 8.66 10.54 -8.83
N ALA A 277 9.88 10.05 -8.67
CA ALA A 277 10.27 9.30 -7.49
C ALA A 277 10.11 10.09 -6.18
N ALA A 278 10.07 11.41 -6.26
CA ALA A 278 9.82 12.32 -5.14
C ALA A 278 8.33 12.55 -4.85
N GLY A 279 7.43 11.93 -5.59
CA GLY A 279 5.98 12.13 -5.46
C GLY A 279 5.48 13.45 -6.07
N GLU A 280 6.25 14.05 -6.98
CA GLU A 280 5.85 15.24 -7.72
C GLU A 280 5.08 14.84 -8.98
N ALA A 281 3.89 15.39 -9.14
CA ALA A 281 3.18 15.28 -10.41
C ALA A 281 3.61 16.44 -11.31
N ASN A 282 3.96 16.17 -12.56
CA ASN A 282 4.10 17.20 -13.60
C ASN A 282 2.69 17.74 -13.97
N MET A 283 1.98 18.25 -12.96
CA MET A 283 0.75 19.00 -13.18
C MET A 283 1.15 20.43 -13.54
N LYS A 284 1.42 20.67 -14.82
CA LYS A 284 1.37 22.03 -15.35
C LYS A 284 -0.10 22.41 -15.35
N GLY A 285 -0.49 23.24 -14.36
CA GLY A 285 -1.77 23.93 -14.33
C GLY A 285 -1.88 24.94 -15.44
#